data_4728e5234dfc2184ae91470415f1de11
#
_entry.id   4728e5234dfc2184ae91470415f1de11
#
_cell.length_a   1.000
_cell.length_b   1.000
_cell.length_c   1.000
_cell.angle_alpha   90.00
_cell.angle_beta   90.00
_cell.angle_gamma   90.00
#
_symmetry.space_group_name_H-M   'P 1'
#
loop_
_entity.id
_entity.type
_entity.pdbx_description
1 polymer ?
#
loop_
_entity_poly.entity_id
_entity_poly.type
_entity_poly.pdbx_seq_one_letter_code
_entity_poly.pdbx_strand_id
1 'polypeptide(L)'
;TPVITMDLFSTIIDAAGVKAKDETIDGVSLWPVIKGEKESERPIFWHYPHYHNGGARPYSAVRLGDWKLIKQYESDTCELYNLKEDIGERKNLRDDCPQKADELSRVLEKWLKTVDAQLPSENPTWDAKRERKTGKYAGLD
;
A
#
# COMPACT_ATOMS: atom_id res chain seq x y z
N THR A 1 -4.75 -2.52 16.00
CA THR A 1 -5.51 -1.84 14.95
C THR A 1 -4.55 -1.16 13.98
N PRO A 2 -4.59 -1.49 12.68
CA PRO A 2 -3.81 -0.79 11.66
C PRO A 2 -4.37 0.63 11.43
N VAL A 3 -3.48 1.63 11.50
CA VAL A 3 -3.83 3.04 11.30
C VAL A 3 -2.92 3.68 10.25
N ILE A 4 -3.37 4.78 9.65
CA ILE A 4 -2.60 5.53 8.66
C ILE A 4 -2.67 7.03 8.99
N THR A 5 -1.71 7.81 8.53
CA THR A 5 -1.58 9.24 8.89
C THR A 5 -2.83 10.07 8.56
N MET A 6 -3.56 9.72 7.51
CA MET A 6 -4.82 10.39 7.13
C MET A 6 -5.90 10.30 8.23
N ASP A 7 -5.84 9.30 9.09
CA ASP A 7 -6.80 9.11 10.19
C ASP A 7 -6.68 10.19 11.28
N LEU A 8 -5.51 10.83 11.39
CA LEU A 8 -5.29 11.87 12.40
C LEU A 8 -6.22 13.06 12.20
N PHE A 9 -6.40 13.50 10.95
CA PHE A 9 -7.29 14.62 10.65
C PHE A 9 -8.73 14.31 11.06
N SER A 10 -9.25 13.17 10.64
CA SER A 10 -10.61 12.72 10.99
C SER A 10 -10.79 12.57 12.49
N THR A 11 -9.75 12.08 13.19
CA THR A 11 -9.79 11.89 14.64
C THR A 11 -9.82 13.24 15.37
N ILE A 12 -9.03 14.22 14.93
CA ILE A 12 -9.00 15.55 15.55
C ILE A 12 -10.34 16.28 15.37
N ILE A 13 -10.93 16.20 14.17
CA ILE A 13 -12.23 16.82 13.90
C ILE A 13 -13.31 16.19 14.78
N ASP A 14 -13.35 14.88 14.87
CA ASP A 14 -14.33 14.14 15.68
C ASP A 14 -14.15 14.44 17.17
N ALA A 15 -12.92 14.43 17.68
CA ALA A 15 -12.61 14.77 19.06
C ALA A 15 -12.99 16.23 19.42
N ALA A 16 -12.89 17.14 18.47
CA ALA A 16 -13.27 18.55 18.64
C ALA A 16 -14.78 18.78 18.49
N GLY A 17 -15.56 17.78 18.11
CA GLY A 17 -17.00 17.91 17.86
C GLY A 17 -17.33 18.79 16.64
N VAL A 18 -16.40 18.95 15.71
CA VAL A 18 -16.53 19.76 14.51
C VAL A 18 -16.98 18.91 13.34
N LYS A 19 -17.93 19.38 12.55
CA LYS A 19 -18.29 18.74 11.28
C LYS A 19 -17.36 19.22 10.18
N ALA A 20 -16.68 18.31 9.50
CA ALA A 20 -15.95 18.65 8.28
C ALA A 20 -16.91 19.21 7.23
N LYS A 21 -16.50 20.25 6.54
CA LYS A 21 -17.28 20.83 5.43
C LYS A 21 -17.06 20.08 4.12
N ASP A 22 -16.03 19.23 4.07
CA ASP A 22 -15.61 18.53 2.87
C ASP A 22 -15.96 17.04 2.98
N GLU A 23 -16.60 16.50 1.93
CA GLU A 23 -16.96 15.08 1.85
C GLU A 23 -15.81 14.19 1.37
N THR A 24 -14.67 14.78 1.00
CA THR A 24 -13.50 14.07 0.43
C THR A 24 -12.45 13.70 1.48
N ILE A 25 -12.88 13.25 2.66
CA ILE A 25 -11.96 12.83 3.72
C ILE A 25 -11.70 11.32 3.60
N ASP A 26 -10.48 10.95 3.22
CA ASP A 26 -10.06 9.56 3.05
C ASP A 26 -9.80 8.82 4.37
N GLY A 27 -9.45 9.54 5.43
CA GLY A 27 -9.18 8.97 6.75
C GLY A 27 -10.46 8.68 7.54
N VAL A 28 -10.35 7.77 8.50
CA VAL A 28 -11.42 7.48 9.47
C VAL A 28 -11.02 7.98 10.87
N SER A 29 -12.02 8.36 11.68
CA SER A 29 -11.76 8.73 13.06
C SER A 29 -11.35 7.52 13.87
N LEU A 30 -10.26 7.64 14.62
CA LEU A 30 -9.82 6.65 15.61
C LEU A 30 -10.43 6.91 16.99
N TRP A 31 -11.26 7.95 17.12
CA TRP A 31 -11.87 8.33 18.41
C TRP A 31 -12.70 7.22 19.03
N PRO A 32 -13.51 6.44 18.27
CA PRO A 32 -14.21 5.27 18.81
C PRO A 32 -13.25 4.22 19.38
N VAL A 33 -12.14 3.94 18.65
CA VAL A 33 -11.12 2.97 19.09
C VAL A 33 -10.42 3.44 20.38
N ILE A 34 -10.09 4.73 20.48
CA ILE A 34 -9.52 5.35 21.68
C ILE A 34 -10.47 5.18 22.89
N LYS A 35 -11.78 5.20 22.67
CA LYS A 35 -12.80 4.94 23.68
C LYS A 35 -13.03 3.45 23.99
N GLY A 36 -12.31 2.54 23.34
CA GLY A 36 -12.41 1.09 23.55
C GLY A 36 -13.43 0.39 22.66
N GLU A 37 -13.97 1.07 21.65
CA GLU A 37 -14.86 0.46 20.67
C GLU A 37 -14.05 -0.36 19.65
N LYS A 38 -14.69 -1.37 19.08
CA LYS A 38 -14.06 -2.19 18.03
C LYS A 38 -14.12 -1.45 16.69
N GLU A 39 -12.96 -1.27 16.06
CA GLU A 39 -12.91 -0.74 14.69
C GLU A 39 -13.41 -1.77 13.69
N SER A 40 -14.09 -1.29 12.64
CA SER A 40 -14.39 -2.11 11.47
C SER A 40 -13.13 -2.32 10.63
N GLU A 41 -12.93 -3.53 10.16
CA GLU A 41 -11.83 -3.87 9.27
C GLU A 41 -11.99 -3.10 7.94
N ARG A 42 -10.94 -2.40 7.52
CA ARG A 42 -10.91 -1.62 6.28
C ARG A 42 -9.61 -1.85 5.52
N PRO A 43 -9.63 -1.73 4.20
CA PRO A 43 -8.40 -1.77 3.44
C PRO A 43 -7.57 -0.49 3.65
N ILE A 44 -6.25 -0.66 3.76
CA ILE A 44 -5.26 0.42 3.74
C ILE A 44 -4.41 0.24 2.50
N PHE A 45 -4.18 1.32 1.76
CA PHE A 45 -3.51 1.29 0.46
C PHE A 45 -2.23 2.10 0.47
N TRP A 46 -1.27 1.66 -0.34
CA TRP A 46 -0.06 2.39 -0.70
C TRP A 46 0.10 2.35 -2.21
N HIS A 47 0.47 3.48 -2.78
CA HIS A 47 0.81 3.60 -4.19
C HIS A 47 2.08 4.40 -4.33
N TYR A 48 3.13 3.76 -4.81
CA TYR A 48 4.44 4.35 -4.98
C TYR A 48 4.98 4.02 -6.39
N PRO A 49 4.57 4.79 -7.43
CA PRO A 49 4.89 4.48 -8.83
C PRO A 49 6.28 4.98 -9.24
N HIS A 50 7.23 5.10 -8.33
CA HIS A 50 8.54 5.68 -8.54
C HIS A 50 9.67 4.79 -8.05
N TYR A 51 10.89 5.04 -8.53
CA TYR A 51 12.11 4.51 -7.92
C TYR A 51 12.53 5.39 -6.75
N HIS A 52 12.95 4.78 -5.66
CA HIS A 52 13.46 5.48 -4.49
C HIS A 52 14.96 5.25 -4.32
N ASN A 53 15.65 6.27 -3.84
CA ASN A 53 17.10 6.18 -3.59
C ASN A 53 17.51 5.09 -2.59
N GLY A 54 16.60 4.61 -1.74
CA GLY A 54 16.77 3.49 -0.82
C GLY A 54 16.52 2.11 -1.44
N GLY A 55 16.40 2.00 -2.76
CA GLY A 55 16.23 0.72 -3.46
C GLY A 55 14.80 0.28 -3.72
N ALA A 56 13.79 1.01 -3.27
CA ALA A 56 12.41 0.66 -3.58
C ALA A 56 12.12 0.85 -5.08
N ARG A 57 11.51 -0.16 -5.68
CA ARG A 57 11.01 -0.16 -7.06
C ARG A 57 9.53 0.28 -7.07
N PRO A 58 8.97 0.67 -8.22
CA PRO A 58 7.57 1.05 -8.33
C PRO A 58 6.64 -0.08 -7.89
N TYR A 59 5.78 0.19 -6.90
CA TYR A 59 4.83 -0.79 -6.37
C TYR A 59 3.52 -0.15 -5.92
N SER A 60 2.51 -0.99 -5.77
CA SER A 60 1.31 -0.70 -4.97
C SER A 60 1.05 -1.81 -3.99
N ALA A 61 0.43 -1.50 -2.87
CA ALA A 61 0.08 -2.49 -1.88
C ALA A 61 -1.31 -2.23 -1.27
N VAL A 62 -1.93 -3.29 -0.79
CA VAL A 62 -3.14 -3.25 0.02
C VAL A 62 -2.95 -4.13 1.24
N ARG A 63 -3.38 -3.63 2.40
CA ARG A 63 -3.57 -4.40 3.61
C ARG A 63 -5.04 -4.44 3.96
N LEU A 64 -5.56 -5.65 4.18
CA LEU A 64 -6.92 -5.88 4.69
C LEU A 64 -6.84 -6.93 5.79
N GLY A 65 -7.12 -6.50 7.02
CA GLY A 65 -6.95 -7.32 8.21
C GLY A 65 -5.51 -7.79 8.40
N ASP A 66 -5.35 -9.10 8.50
CA ASP A 66 -4.05 -9.75 8.67
C ASP A 66 -3.28 -9.94 7.36
N TRP A 67 -3.91 -9.69 6.21
CA TRP A 67 -3.33 -9.94 4.89
C TRP A 67 -2.80 -8.69 4.23
N LYS A 68 -1.64 -8.82 3.59
CA LYS A 68 -1.03 -7.77 2.76
C LYS A 68 -0.66 -8.34 1.40
N LEU A 69 -1.05 -7.63 0.34
CA LEU A 69 -0.63 -7.91 -1.03
C LEU A 69 0.19 -6.74 -1.53
N ILE A 70 1.31 -7.05 -2.19
CA ILE A 70 2.18 -6.08 -2.87
C ILE A 70 2.21 -6.42 -4.34
N LYS A 71 1.87 -5.46 -5.21
CA LYS A 71 2.02 -5.56 -6.67
C LYS A 71 3.27 -4.81 -7.09
N GLN A 72 4.23 -5.52 -7.67
CA GLN A 72 5.44 -4.95 -8.27
C GLN A 72 5.18 -4.65 -9.74
N TYR A 73 5.43 -3.42 -10.17
CA TYR A 73 5.13 -3.04 -11.55
C TYR A 73 6.21 -3.45 -12.54
N GLU A 74 7.47 -3.44 -12.14
CA GLU A 74 8.58 -3.75 -13.03
C GLU A 74 8.63 -5.23 -13.43
N SER A 75 8.35 -6.14 -12.50
CA SER A 75 8.31 -7.58 -12.72
C SER A 75 6.92 -8.11 -13.07
N ASP A 76 5.90 -7.27 -12.96
CA ASP A 76 4.47 -7.63 -13.05
C ASP A 76 4.10 -8.82 -12.14
N THR A 77 4.69 -8.86 -10.95
CA THR A 77 4.47 -9.91 -9.96
C THR A 77 3.69 -9.39 -8.75
N CYS A 78 3.05 -10.32 -8.04
CA CYS A 78 2.40 -10.05 -6.78
C CYS A 78 3.01 -10.91 -5.67
N GLU A 79 3.11 -10.32 -4.48
CA GLU A 79 3.50 -10.99 -3.25
C GLU A 79 2.34 -10.94 -2.26
N LEU A 80 2.13 -12.02 -1.51
CA LEU A 80 1.06 -12.11 -0.51
C LEU A 80 1.64 -12.54 0.83
N TYR A 81 1.27 -11.84 1.90
CA TYR A 81 1.74 -12.09 3.26
C TYR A 81 0.60 -12.14 4.26
N ASN A 82 0.70 -13.04 5.25
CA ASN A 82 -0.14 -13.04 6.44
C ASN A 82 0.64 -12.39 7.58
N LEU A 83 0.37 -11.12 7.86
CA LEU A 83 1.11 -10.33 8.84
C LEU A 83 0.90 -10.77 10.31
N LYS A 84 -0.13 -11.57 10.57
CA LYS A 84 -0.36 -12.16 11.90
C LYS A 84 0.66 -13.26 12.19
N GLU A 85 0.97 -14.07 11.19
CA GLU A 85 1.89 -15.21 11.31
C GLU A 85 3.33 -14.81 10.92
N ASP A 86 3.48 -13.83 10.03
CA ASP A 86 4.75 -13.39 9.48
C ASP A 86 4.79 -11.85 9.33
N ILE A 87 4.99 -11.15 10.43
CA ILE A 87 5.12 -9.69 10.42
C ILE A 87 6.36 -9.20 9.66
N GLY A 88 7.34 -10.08 9.45
CA GLY A 88 8.58 -9.78 8.73
C GLY A 88 8.48 -9.96 7.22
N GLU A 89 7.31 -10.38 6.69
CA GLU A 89 7.09 -10.54 5.23
C GLU A 89 8.15 -11.46 4.58
N ARG A 90 8.50 -12.57 5.24
CA ARG A 90 9.58 -13.48 4.82
C ARG A 90 9.10 -14.60 3.90
N LYS A 91 7.83 -15.00 4.05
CA LYS A 91 7.22 -16.09 3.29
C LYS A 91 6.13 -15.56 2.38
N ASN A 92 6.42 -15.49 1.08
CA ASN A 92 5.42 -15.17 0.08
C ASN A 92 4.43 -16.33 -0.07
N LEU A 93 3.14 -16.06 0.19
CA LEU A 93 2.04 -17.02 0.14
C LEU A 93 1.21 -16.91 -1.16
N ARG A 94 1.70 -16.19 -2.18
CA ARG A 94 0.96 -15.96 -3.43
C ARG A 94 0.51 -17.26 -4.07
N ASP A 95 1.40 -18.26 -4.13
CA ASP A 95 1.13 -19.55 -4.75
C ASP A 95 0.41 -20.53 -3.82
N ASP A 96 0.63 -20.39 -2.50
CA ASP A 96 -0.05 -21.22 -1.48
C ASP A 96 -1.52 -20.79 -1.30
N CYS A 97 -1.84 -19.50 -1.50
CA CYS A 97 -3.16 -18.91 -1.25
C CYS A 97 -3.64 -18.05 -2.46
N PRO A 98 -3.77 -18.61 -3.66
CA PRO A 98 -4.06 -17.86 -4.88
C PRO A 98 -5.41 -17.11 -4.81
N GLN A 99 -6.43 -17.72 -4.19
CA GLN A 99 -7.75 -17.11 -4.06
C GLN A 99 -7.72 -15.82 -3.21
N LYS A 100 -6.92 -15.80 -2.13
CA LYS A 100 -6.74 -14.62 -1.29
C LYS A 100 -5.94 -13.54 -2.03
N ALA A 101 -4.93 -13.92 -2.80
CA ALA A 101 -4.18 -13.00 -3.63
C ALA A 101 -5.08 -12.34 -4.70
N ASP A 102 -5.94 -13.12 -5.36
CA ASP A 102 -6.88 -12.61 -6.35
C ASP A 102 -7.95 -11.69 -5.74
N GLU A 103 -8.42 -11.99 -4.52
CA GLU A 103 -9.33 -11.12 -3.77
C GLU A 103 -8.70 -9.76 -3.52
N LEU A 104 -7.49 -9.73 -2.94
CA LEU A 104 -6.81 -8.48 -2.61
C LEU A 104 -6.35 -7.72 -3.86
N SER A 105 -5.98 -8.42 -4.93
CA SER A 105 -5.67 -7.80 -6.22
C SER A 105 -6.86 -7.00 -6.75
N ARG A 106 -8.07 -7.59 -6.73
CA ARG A 106 -9.29 -6.89 -7.15
C ARG A 106 -9.59 -5.67 -6.27
N VAL A 107 -9.38 -5.77 -4.96
CA VAL A 107 -9.57 -4.64 -4.03
C VAL A 107 -8.59 -3.51 -4.38
N LEU A 108 -7.31 -3.84 -4.60
CA LEU A 108 -6.28 -2.87 -4.98
C LEU A 108 -6.57 -2.22 -6.33
N GLU A 109 -6.90 -3.01 -7.35
CA GLU A 109 -7.22 -2.50 -8.69
C GLU A 109 -8.45 -1.59 -8.70
N LYS A 110 -9.49 -1.95 -7.93
CA LYS A 110 -10.67 -1.10 -7.79
C LYS A 110 -10.30 0.25 -7.18
N TRP A 111 -9.50 0.25 -6.13
CA TRP A 111 -9.06 1.49 -5.49
C TRP A 111 -8.20 2.35 -6.42
N LEU A 112 -7.20 1.77 -7.10
CA LEU A 112 -6.35 2.48 -8.06
C LEU A 112 -7.17 3.18 -9.15
N LYS A 113 -8.23 2.52 -9.65
CA LYS A 113 -9.17 3.13 -10.61
C LYS A 113 -9.99 4.25 -9.99
N THR A 114 -10.45 4.09 -8.74
CA THR A 114 -11.27 5.10 -8.05
C THR A 114 -10.52 6.39 -7.81
N VAL A 115 -9.21 6.31 -7.50
CA VAL A 115 -8.36 7.47 -7.26
C VAL A 115 -7.64 7.98 -8.50
N ASP A 116 -7.95 7.43 -9.68
CA ASP A 116 -7.28 7.76 -10.96
C ASP A 116 -5.74 7.72 -10.83
N ALA A 117 -5.23 6.63 -10.24
CA ALA A 117 -3.83 6.48 -9.91
C ALA A 117 -2.95 6.47 -11.16
N GLN A 118 -1.91 7.30 -11.19
CA GLN A 118 -0.92 7.32 -12.25
C GLN A 118 -0.02 6.08 -12.15
N LEU A 119 -0.14 5.17 -13.09
CA LEU A 119 0.69 3.97 -13.16
C LEU A 119 2.04 4.27 -13.82
N PRO A 120 3.13 3.59 -13.41
CA PRO A 120 4.41 3.74 -14.07
C PRO A 120 4.32 3.23 -15.52
N SER A 121 4.98 3.92 -16.42
CA SER A 121 5.15 3.52 -17.83
C SER A 121 6.62 3.21 -18.12
N GLU A 122 6.86 2.37 -19.10
CA GLU A 122 8.21 2.09 -19.56
C GLU A 122 8.92 3.37 -19.99
N ASN A 123 10.20 3.50 -19.61
CA ASN A 123 11.02 4.61 -20.07
C ASN A 123 11.61 4.28 -21.46
N PRO A 124 11.11 4.90 -22.55
CA PRO A 124 11.57 4.59 -23.92
C PRO A 124 13.03 4.99 -24.16
N THR A 125 13.61 5.80 -23.27
CA THR A 125 15.02 6.23 -23.37
C THR A 125 15.93 5.50 -22.37
N TRP A 126 15.41 4.46 -21.70
CA TRP A 126 16.20 3.69 -20.76
C TRP A 126 17.33 2.93 -21.47
N ASP A 127 18.55 3.03 -20.92
CA ASP A 127 19.75 2.36 -21.42
C ASP A 127 20.47 1.65 -20.26
N ALA A 128 20.43 0.32 -20.27
CA ALA A 128 21.08 -0.53 -19.28
C ALA A 128 22.59 -0.23 -19.08
N LYS A 129 23.25 0.32 -20.12
CA LYS A 129 24.67 0.71 -20.02
C LYS A 129 24.89 1.99 -19.20
N ARG A 130 23.86 2.85 -19.11
CA ARG A 130 23.92 4.07 -18.31
C ARG A 130 23.71 3.77 -16.81
N GLU A 131 22.89 2.80 -16.46
CA GLU A 131 22.63 2.41 -15.07
C GLU A 131 23.92 1.96 -14.37
N ARG A 132 24.76 1.20 -15.06
CA ARG A 132 26.06 0.76 -14.53
C ARG A 132 27.08 1.88 -14.28
N LYS A 133 26.91 3.04 -14.93
CA LYS A 133 27.84 4.18 -14.78
C LYS A 133 27.50 5.10 -13.59
N THR A 134 26.27 5.10 -13.12
CA THR A 134 25.84 5.94 -12.00
C THR A 134 26.07 5.29 -10.63
N GLY A 135 26.55 4.06 -10.57
CA GLY A 135 27.30 3.39 -9.50
C GLY A 135 26.88 3.53 -8.04
N LYS A 136 25.70 4.06 -7.71
CA LYS A 136 25.25 4.20 -6.31
C LYS A 136 24.44 2.99 -5.78
N TYR A 137 24.10 2.05 -6.64
CA TYR A 137 23.24 0.91 -6.29
C TYR A 137 23.72 -0.46 -6.79
N ALA A 138 24.96 -0.56 -7.24
CA ALA A 138 25.61 -1.84 -7.55
C ALA A 138 26.06 -2.48 -6.23
N GLY A 139 25.20 -3.29 -5.61
CA GLY A 139 25.56 -4.03 -4.39
C GLY A 139 24.42 -4.43 -3.47
N LEU A 140 23.19 -4.52 -3.97
CA LEU A 140 22.07 -5.12 -3.26
C LEU A 140 21.51 -6.28 -4.10
N ASP A 141 22.35 -7.31 -4.30
CA ASP A 141 21.94 -8.67 -4.67
C ASP A 141 21.77 -9.49 -3.39
#